data_c5e780c8fd2a6014e5e0ccfd2ea98932
#
_entry.id   c5e780c8fd2a6014e5e0ccfd2ea98932
#
_cell.length_a   1.000
_cell.length_b   1.000
_cell.length_c   1.000
_cell.angle_alpha   90.00
_cell.angle_beta   90.00
_cell.angle_gamma   90.00
#
_symmetry.space_group_name_H-M   'P 1'
#
loop_
_entity.id
_entity.type
_entity.pdbx_description
1 polymer ?
#
loop_
_entity_poly.entity_id
_entity_poly.type
_entity_poly.pdbx_seq_one_letter_code
_entity_poly.pdbx_strand_id
1 'polypeptide(L)'
;MSARRFSLAAARRFSRRYASTPFDATGAAVDALRGELATTCDEVLGAGKKLNWVFLGAPGVGKGTYASRMAKQMGVPHISMGDLVRAEIKGETAFGKELKAITARGELAPDALVLDILDARIKRGEKKGERGFLLDGFPRTVPQAQTLGKMVEVTQVLNLTLREDILVEKCCGRRECGECGKAFNIADIRSEKAGEETIIMPPLNPPAECFDKMTQRPDDTEEVVRARLDVYKKSTIPVEDYYREQGLLSDFPIMGGIPETTPLLLKHIIDILKTR
;
A
#
# COMPACT_ATOMS: atom_id res chain seq x y z
N MET A 1 -20.76 20.45 0.59
CA MET A 1 -19.49 20.13 1.29
C MET A 1 -18.56 19.51 0.27
N SER A 2 -17.47 20.21 -0.02
CA SER A 2 -16.59 19.97 -1.17
C SER A 2 -15.87 18.63 -1.05
N ALA A 3 -16.19 17.67 -1.93
CA ALA A 3 -15.28 16.59 -2.22
C ALA A 3 -14.00 17.26 -2.73
N ARG A 4 -12.96 17.31 -1.88
CA ARG A 4 -11.64 17.80 -2.30
C ARG A 4 -11.19 16.89 -3.44
N ARG A 5 -11.34 17.42 -4.66
CA ARG A 5 -10.81 16.83 -5.88
C ARG A 5 -9.34 16.56 -5.59
N PHE A 6 -8.92 15.33 -5.80
CA PHE A 6 -7.50 15.01 -5.96
C PHE A 6 -6.87 16.15 -6.74
N SER A 7 -5.95 16.89 -6.12
CA SER A 7 -5.46 18.11 -6.72
C SER A 7 -4.73 17.74 -8.01
N LEU A 8 -5.36 18.01 -9.14
CA LEU A 8 -4.71 17.99 -10.48
C LEU A 8 -3.34 18.69 -10.44
N ALA A 9 -3.18 19.66 -9.52
CA ALA A 9 -1.92 20.34 -9.29
C ALA A 9 -0.86 19.42 -8.66
N ALA A 10 -1.21 18.50 -7.77
CA ALA A 10 -0.26 17.55 -7.18
C ALA A 10 0.16 16.51 -8.21
N ALA A 11 -0.79 15.94 -8.97
CA ALA A 11 -0.49 15.04 -10.07
C ALA A 11 0.37 15.73 -11.16
N ARG A 12 0.04 16.98 -11.53
CA ARG A 12 0.82 17.78 -12.50
C ARG A 12 2.20 18.15 -11.99
N ARG A 13 2.39 18.42 -10.68
CA ARG A 13 3.73 18.63 -10.09
C ARG A 13 4.53 17.36 -10.08
N PHE A 14 3.91 16.23 -9.76
CA PHE A 14 4.55 14.92 -9.81
C PHE A 14 4.93 14.57 -11.24
N SER A 15 4.01 14.67 -12.20
CA SER A 15 4.26 14.45 -13.63
C SER A 15 5.38 15.35 -14.13
N ARG A 16 5.40 16.67 -13.83
CA ARG A 16 6.50 17.55 -14.20
C ARG A 16 7.85 17.16 -13.58
N ARG A 17 7.87 16.62 -12.36
CA ARG A 17 9.11 16.20 -11.70
C ARG A 17 9.70 14.94 -12.32
N TYR A 18 8.86 14.04 -12.83
CA TYR A 18 9.27 12.74 -13.34
C TYR A 18 9.06 12.53 -14.85
N ALA A 19 8.29 13.39 -15.54
CA ALA A 19 8.03 13.29 -16.97
C ALA A 19 9.09 13.95 -17.86
N SER A 20 10.02 14.71 -17.30
CA SER A 20 11.06 15.42 -18.09
C SER A 20 12.25 14.57 -18.50
N THR A 21 12.32 13.33 -18.09
CA THR A 21 13.30 12.35 -18.56
C THR A 21 12.54 11.14 -19.12
N PRO A 22 12.74 10.75 -20.40
CA PRO A 22 12.31 9.42 -20.83
C PRO A 22 13.03 8.44 -19.92
N PHE A 23 12.30 7.90 -18.92
CA PHE A 23 12.86 6.92 -18.04
C PHE A 23 13.05 5.64 -18.85
N ASP A 24 14.29 5.30 -19.11
CA ASP A 24 14.63 4.00 -19.70
C ASP A 24 14.28 2.91 -18.66
N ALA A 25 13.11 2.29 -18.85
CA ALA A 25 12.63 1.20 -18.01
C ALA A 25 13.36 -0.11 -18.28
N THR A 26 14.59 -0.08 -18.85
CA THR A 26 15.41 -1.27 -18.98
C THR A 26 15.68 -1.90 -17.63
N GLY A 27 15.80 -3.23 -17.60
CA GLY A 27 16.11 -3.99 -16.39
C GLY A 27 17.31 -3.42 -15.63
N ALA A 28 18.38 -3.00 -16.36
CA ALA A 28 19.58 -2.42 -15.79
C ALA A 28 19.35 -1.11 -15.02
N ALA A 29 18.53 -0.20 -15.54
CA ALA A 29 18.19 1.06 -14.85
C ALA A 29 17.39 0.83 -13.57
N VAL A 30 16.45 -0.12 -13.60
CA VAL A 30 15.68 -0.52 -12.41
C VAL A 30 16.57 -1.18 -11.38
N ASP A 31 17.52 -2.02 -11.78
CA ASP A 31 18.45 -2.68 -10.87
C ASP A 31 19.43 -1.68 -10.25
N ALA A 32 19.86 -0.65 -10.97
CA ALA A 32 20.63 0.45 -10.42
C ALA A 32 19.87 1.20 -9.32
N LEU A 33 18.59 1.54 -9.54
CA LEU A 33 17.74 2.16 -8.51
C LEU A 33 17.52 1.27 -7.30
N ARG A 34 17.41 -0.04 -7.48
CA ARG A 34 17.32 -1.00 -6.36
C ARG A 34 18.61 -1.01 -5.54
N GLY A 35 19.75 -1.01 -6.20
CA GLY A 35 21.06 -0.91 -5.54
C GLY A 35 21.21 0.41 -4.76
N GLU A 36 20.83 1.53 -5.38
CA GLU A 36 20.86 2.84 -4.74
C GLU A 36 19.93 2.89 -3.51
N LEU A 37 18.70 2.36 -3.62
CA LEU A 37 17.78 2.29 -2.49
C LEU A 37 18.34 1.46 -1.34
N ALA A 38 18.91 0.29 -1.63
CA ALA A 38 19.49 -0.58 -0.61
C ALA A 38 20.63 0.15 0.13
N THR A 39 21.57 0.77 -0.61
CA THR A 39 22.66 1.55 -0.03
C THR A 39 22.14 2.70 0.83
N THR A 40 21.18 3.48 0.34
CA THR A 40 20.58 4.59 1.10
C THR A 40 19.89 4.11 2.38
N CYS A 41 19.19 2.97 2.33
CA CYS A 41 18.59 2.38 3.53
C CYS A 41 19.66 1.93 4.53
N ASP A 42 20.75 1.32 4.07
CA ASP A 42 21.84 0.90 4.95
C ASP A 42 22.54 2.09 5.61
N GLU A 43 22.69 3.20 4.92
CA GLU A 43 23.21 4.46 5.49
C GLU A 43 22.30 5.00 6.61
N VAL A 44 20.98 5.06 6.36
CA VAL A 44 19.99 5.50 7.35
C VAL A 44 20.00 4.59 8.58
N LEU A 45 20.00 3.27 8.38
CA LEU A 45 20.04 2.27 9.45
C LEU A 45 21.38 2.24 10.17
N GLY A 46 22.47 2.49 9.46
CA GLY A 46 23.82 2.61 10.02
C GLY A 46 23.99 3.83 10.91
N ALA A 47 23.25 4.91 10.61
CA ALA A 47 23.16 6.10 11.46
C ALA A 47 22.27 5.90 12.71
N GLY A 48 21.80 4.68 12.99
CA GLY A 48 20.96 4.35 14.14
C GLY A 48 19.47 4.74 14.00
N LYS A 49 19.06 5.24 12.83
CA LYS A 49 17.65 5.56 12.56
C LYS A 49 16.86 4.29 12.23
N LYS A 50 15.56 4.30 12.53
CA LYS A 50 14.63 3.22 12.15
C LYS A 50 13.91 3.57 10.85
N LEU A 51 13.50 2.55 10.08
CA LEU A 51 12.67 2.68 8.89
C LEU A 51 11.24 2.19 9.19
N ASN A 52 10.50 2.95 10.01
CA ASN A 52 9.12 2.62 10.36
C ASN A 52 8.17 3.37 9.40
N TRP A 53 7.89 2.75 8.27
CA TRP A 53 7.10 3.35 7.20
C TRP A 53 5.68 2.83 7.20
N VAL A 54 4.74 3.70 6.84
CA VAL A 54 3.32 3.37 6.67
C VAL A 54 2.93 3.61 5.21
N PHE A 55 2.27 2.62 4.58
CA PHE A 55 1.65 2.78 3.27
C PHE A 55 0.15 2.99 3.44
N LEU A 56 -0.32 4.17 3.05
CA LEU A 56 -1.73 4.51 2.93
C LEU A 56 -2.20 4.42 1.47
N GLY A 57 -3.50 4.52 1.29
CA GLY A 57 -4.16 4.55 -0.02
C GLY A 57 -5.45 3.75 -0.03
N ALA A 58 -6.30 4.02 -1.01
CA ALA A 58 -7.61 3.41 -1.14
C ALA A 58 -7.56 1.89 -1.40
N PRO A 59 -8.64 1.14 -1.08
CA PRO A 59 -8.81 -0.22 -1.56
C PRO A 59 -8.58 -0.32 -3.08
N GLY A 60 -7.82 -1.32 -3.54
CA GLY A 60 -7.53 -1.50 -4.97
C GLY A 60 -6.32 -0.75 -5.51
N VAL A 61 -5.76 0.24 -4.82
CA VAL A 61 -4.61 1.02 -5.32
C VAL A 61 -3.34 0.17 -5.56
N GLY A 62 -3.21 -0.96 -4.88
CA GLY A 62 -2.05 -1.86 -5.00
C GLY A 62 -1.08 -1.79 -3.83
N LYS A 63 -1.50 -1.26 -2.67
CA LYS A 63 -0.66 -1.16 -1.46
C LYS A 63 0.17 -2.40 -1.19
N GLY A 64 -0.47 -3.55 -1.00
CA GLY A 64 0.24 -4.79 -0.68
C GLY A 64 1.26 -5.20 -1.73
N THR A 65 0.98 -4.97 -3.01
CA THR A 65 1.89 -5.28 -4.11
C THR A 65 3.15 -4.41 -4.07
N TYR A 66 2.99 -3.11 -3.88
CA TYR A 66 4.13 -2.19 -3.81
C TYR A 66 4.84 -2.29 -2.46
N ALA A 67 4.08 -2.38 -1.35
CA ALA A 67 4.64 -2.50 -0.01
C ALA A 67 5.54 -3.72 0.15
N SER A 68 5.10 -4.90 -0.29
CA SER A 68 5.91 -6.12 -0.21
C SER A 68 7.20 -6.04 -1.02
N ARG A 69 7.14 -5.41 -2.20
CA ARG A 69 8.33 -5.21 -3.07
C ARG A 69 9.29 -4.19 -2.46
N MET A 70 8.78 -3.05 -1.99
CA MET A 70 9.61 -2.00 -1.39
C MET A 70 10.22 -2.46 -0.07
N ALA A 71 9.46 -3.13 0.80
CA ALA A 71 9.97 -3.69 2.05
C ALA A 71 11.18 -4.61 1.82
N LYS A 72 11.10 -5.47 0.79
CA LYS A 72 12.22 -6.34 0.38
C LYS A 72 13.45 -5.52 -0.06
N GLN A 73 13.25 -4.46 -0.84
CA GLN A 73 14.36 -3.61 -1.30
C GLN A 73 14.95 -2.77 -0.16
N MET A 74 14.13 -2.34 0.79
CA MET A 74 14.54 -1.55 1.96
C MET A 74 15.15 -2.41 3.07
N GLY A 75 15.15 -3.73 2.94
CA GLY A 75 15.69 -4.64 3.96
C GLY A 75 14.88 -4.65 5.27
N VAL A 76 13.58 -4.33 5.21
CA VAL A 76 12.67 -4.33 6.37
C VAL A 76 11.50 -5.29 6.15
N PRO A 77 10.87 -5.83 7.21
CA PRO A 77 9.69 -6.66 7.06
C PRO A 77 8.49 -5.87 6.54
N HIS A 78 7.70 -6.51 5.67
CA HIS A 78 6.35 -6.07 5.32
C HIS A 78 5.35 -6.59 6.35
N ILE A 79 4.62 -5.69 7.01
CA ILE A 79 3.54 -5.99 7.94
C ILE A 79 2.22 -5.60 7.28
N SER A 80 1.49 -6.59 6.78
CA SER A 80 0.16 -6.40 6.22
C SER A 80 -0.91 -6.69 7.26
N MET A 81 -1.64 -5.66 7.72
CA MET A 81 -2.75 -5.86 8.64
C MET A 81 -3.83 -6.76 8.06
N GLY A 82 -4.09 -6.63 6.75
CA GLY A 82 -5.05 -7.52 6.10
C GLY A 82 -4.64 -8.99 6.14
N ASP A 83 -3.35 -9.30 6.04
CA ASP A 83 -2.85 -10.67 6.13
C ASP A 83 -2.88 -11.17 7.58
N LEU A 84 -2.55 -10.34 8.55
CA LEU A 84 -2.64 -10.68 9.97
C LEU A 84 -4.09 -11.01 10.34
N VAL A 85 -5.06 -10.17 9.95
CA VAL A 85 -6.49 -10.43 10.18
C VAL A 85 -6.95 -11.70 9.47
N ARG A 86 -6.54 -11.95 8.23
CA ARG A 86 -6.88 -13.19 7.51
C ARG A 86 -6.29 -14.44 8.17
N ALA A 87 -5.09 -14.32 8.74
CA ALA A 87 -4.48 -15.42 9.47
C ALA A 87 -5.28 -15.78 10.74
N GLU A 88 -5.78 -14.77 11.48
CA GLU A 88 -6.67 -14.97 12.64
C GLU A 88 -7.99 -15.64 12.22
N ILE A 89 -8.60 -15.18 11.11
CA ILE A 89 -9.83 -15.78 10.57
C ILE A 89 -9.59 -17.26 10.20
N LYS A 90 -8.46 -17.56 9.57
CA LYS A 90 -8.10 -18.94 9.16
C LYS A 90 -7.83 -19.83 10.36
N GLY A 91 -7.34 -19.26 11.46
CA GLY A 91 -7.11 -19.97 12.72
C GLY A 91 -8.38 -20.36 13.46
N GLU A 92 -9.57 -19.96 12.98
CA GLU A 92 -10.90 -20.23 13.55
C GLU A 92 -11.02 -19.91 15.06
N THR A 93 -10.19 -18.99 15.55
CA THR A 93 -10.30 -18.50 16.92
C THR A 93 -11.67 -17.84 17.13
N ALA A 94 -12.13 -17.72 18.38
CA ALA A 94 -13.38 -16.98 18.68
C ALA A 94 -13.34 -15.58 18.06
N PHE A 95 -12.21 -14.98 18.06
CA PHE A 95 -11.78 -13.73 17.50
C PHE A 95 -11.82 -13.70 15.97
N GLY A 96 -11.28 -14.73 15.31
CA GLY A 96 -11.32 -14.88 13.87
C GLY A 96 -12.74 -14.99 13.31
N LYS A 97 -13.68 -15.60 14.06
CA LYS A 97 -15.09 -15.68 13.66
C LYS A 97 -15.77 -14.30 13.65
N GLU A 98 -15.51 -13.47 14.67
CA GLU A 98 -16.01 -12.09 14.73
C GLU A 98 -15.44 -11.25 13.60
N LEU A 99 -14.13 -11.30 13.38
CA LEU A 99 -13.46 -10.61 12.29
C LEU A 99 -13.98 -11.01 10.91
N LYS A 100 -14.32 -12.29 10.71
CA LYS A 100 -14.87 -12.79 9.44
C LYS A 100 -16.21 -12.12 9.11
N ALA A 101 -17.10 -11.99 10.09
CA ALA A 101 -18.41 -11.35 9.89
C ALA A 101 -18.28 -9.85 9.55
N ILE A 102 -17.36 -9.15 10.22
CA ILE A 102 -17.10 -7.71 10.00
C ILE A 102 -16.47 -7.47 8.64
N THR A 103 -15.41 -8.22 8.31
CA THR A 103 -14.68 -8.02 7.05
C THR A 103 -15.50 -8.41 5.82
N ALA A 104 -16.43 -9.36 5.94
CA ALA A 104 -17.34 -9.73 4.84
C ALA A 104 -18.27 -8.58 4.42
N ARG A 105 -18.60 -7.65 5.34
CA ARG A 105 -19.37 -6.43 5.06
C ARG A 105 -18.50 -5.26 4.62
N GLY A 106 -17.17 -5.43 4.52
CA GLY A 106 -16.25 -4.36 4.19
C GLY A 106 -16.00 -3.35 5.32
N GLU A 107 -16.47 -3.64 6.53
CA GLU A 107 -16.29 -2.82 7.71
C GLU A 107 -14.88 -2.94 8.31
N LEU A 108 -14.52 -2.00 9.19
CA LEU A 108 -13.24 -2.05 9.92
C LEU A 108 -13.36 -2.97 11.13
N ALA A 109 -12.30 -3.74 11.38
CA ALA A 109 -12.19 -4.52 12.63
C ALA A 109 -12.07 -3.58 13.85
N PRO A 110 -12.52 -4.00 15.06
CA PRO A 110 -12.39 -3.21 16.28
C PRO A 110 -10.94 -2.81 16.57
N ASP A 111 -10.74 -1.54 16.95
CA ASP A 111 -9.39 -0.95 17.12
C ASP A 111 -8.52 -1.70 18.13
N ALA A 112 -9.08 -2.03 19.30
CA ALA A 112 -8.34 -2.75 20.34
C ALA A 112 -7.70 -4.04 19.81
N LEU A 113 -8.45 -4.73 19.00
CA LEU A 113 -8.13 -5.98 18.42
C LEU A 113 -6.99 -5.93 17.41
N VAL A 114 -7.10 -4.97 16.52
CA VAL A 114 -6.10 -4.69 15.49
C VAL A 114 -4.79 -4.25 16.14
N LEU A 115 -4.87 -3.44 17.20
CA LEU A 115 -3.71 -2.95 17.94
C LEU A 115 -2.98 -4.08 18.68
N ASP A 116 -3.69 -5.01 19.33
CA ASP A 116 -3.08 -6.15 20.03
C ASP A 116 -2.30 -7.05 19.07
N ILE A 117 -2.88 -7.33 17.90
CA ILE A 117 -2.22 -8.13 16.85
C ILE A 117 -0.95 -7.41 16.34
N LEU A 118 -1.05 -6.10 16.10
CA LEU A 118 0.07 -5.31 15.61
C LEU A 118 1.19 -5.20 16.65
N ASP A 119 0.87 -4.92 17.91
CA ASP A 119 1.83 -4.84 19.00
C ASP A 119 2.61 -6.14 19.17
N ALA A 120 1.90 -7.28 19.19
CA ALA A 120 2.51 -8.60 19.27
C ALA A 120 3.46 -8.85 18.07
N ARG A 121 3.11 -8.38 16.85
CA ARG A 121 3.96 -8.52 15.66
C ARG A 121 5.22 -7.64 15.76
N ILE A 122 5.07 -6.40 16.19
CA ILE A 122 6.19 -5.45 16.33
C ILE A 122 7.17 -5.95 17.39
N LYS A 123 6.69 -6.31 18.58
CA LYS A 123 7.52 -6.86 19.67
C LYS A 123 8.27 -8.14 19.28
N ARG A 124 7.63 -8.99 18.47
CA ARG A 124 8.30 -10.18 17.92
C ARG A 124 9.42 -9.80 16.95
N GLY A 125 9.22 -8.76 16.14
CA GLY A 125 10.22 -8.23 15.21
C GLY A 125 11.43 -7.64 15.95
N GLU A 126 11.18 -6.82 16.96
CA GLU A 126 12.25 -6.22 17.79
C GLU A 126 13.13 -7.30 18.46
N LYS A 127 12.52 -8.37 19.00
CA LYS A 127 13.25 -9.53 19.54
C LYS A 127 14.12 -10.24 18.50
N LYS A 128 13.77 -10.13 17.21
CA LYS A 128 14.55 -10.69 16.08
C LYS A 128 15.57 -9.71 15.51
N GLY A 129 15.67 -8.48 16.05
CA GLY A 129 16.58 -7.45 15.57
C GLY A 129 16.09 -6.73 14.31
N GLU A 130 14.79 -6.76 14.02
CA GLU A 130 14.23 -5.99 12.92
C GLU A 130 14.43 -4.48 13.18
N ARG A 131 15.05 -3.78 12.23
CA ARG A 131 15.44 -2.35 12.37
C ARG A 131 14.39 -1.39 11.81
N GLY A 132 13.16 -1.84 11.65
CA GLY A 132 12.02 -1.10 11.12
C GLY A 132 11.00 -2.02 10.49
N PHE A 133 10.04 -1.44 9.80
CA PHE A 133 9.01 -2.18 9.07
C PHE A 133 8.35 -1.28 8.01
N LEU A 134 7.66 -1.93 7.07
CA LEU A 134 6.73 -1.27 6.19
C LEU A 134 5.32 -1.80 6.51
N LEU A 135 4.48 -0.94 7.09
CA LEU A 135 3.13 -1.27 7.54
C LEU A 135 2.11 -0.94 6.45
N ASP A 136 1.26 -1.90 6.10
CA ASP A 136 0.22 -1.78 5.10
C ASP A 136 -1.16 -2.12 5.68
N GLY A 137 -2.14 -1.27 5.37
CA GLY A 137 -3.53 -1.46 5.78
C GLY A 137 -3.86 -1.03 7.21
N PHE A 138 -2.96 -0.31 7.86
CA PHE A 138 -3.12 0.34 9.17
C PHE A 138 -2.17 1.55 9.24
N PRO A 139 -2.55 2.68 9.91
CA PRO A 139 -3.85 2.95 10.52
C PRO A 139 -4.94 3.26 9.49
N ARG A 140 -6.21 3.12 9.88
CA ARG A 140 -7.38 3.46 9.06
C ARG A 140 -8.27 4.54 9.68
N THR A 141 -7.99 4.91 10.91
CA THR A 141 -8.66 6.01 11.63
C THR A 141 -7.63 6.89 12.35
N VAL A 142 -7.99 8.14 12.65
CA VAL A 142 -7.09 9.06 13.38
C VAL A 142 -6.74 8.53 14.78
N PRO A 143 -7.68 7.98 15.57
CA PRO A 143 -7.33 7.36 16.86
C PRO A 143 -6.31 6.22 16.72
N GLN A 144 -6.42 5.39 15.68
CA GLN A 144 -5.41 4.36 15.39
C GLN A 144 -4.04 4.97 15.08
N ALA A 145 -3.99 6.05 14.28
CA ALA A 145 -2.74 6.75 13.96
C ALA A 145 -2.08 7.33 15.21
N GLN A 146 -2.86 7.95 16.09
CA GLN A 146 -2.38 8.47 17.38
C GLN A 146 -1.85 7.37 18.29
N THR A 147 -2.54 6.22 18.33
CA THR A 147 -2.08 5.07 19.13
C THR A 147 -0.82 4.45 18.56
N LEU A 148 -0.73 4.31 17.23
CA LEU A 148 0.50 3.86 16.57
C LEU A 148 1.69 4.76 16.91
N GLY A 149 1.50 6.09 16.90
CA GLY A 149 2.55 7.05 17.27
C GLY A 149 3.01 6.97 18.72
N LYS A 150 2.18 6.41 19.63
CA LYS A 150 2.58 6.10 21.01
C LYS A 150 3.35 4.79 21.13
N MET A 151 3.12 3.85 20.22
CA MET A 151 3.77 2.53 20.22
C MET A 151 5.14 2.59 19.56
N VAL A 152 5.24 3.30 18.43
CA VAL A 152 6.45 3.40 17.62
C VAL A 152 6.56 4.78 16.98
N GLU A 153 7.80 5.24 16.79
CA GLU A 153 8.05 6.42 15.96
C GLU A 153 7.80 6.08 14.49
N VAL A 154 6.75 6.66 13.89
CA VAL A 154 6.51 6.58 12.44
C VAL A 154 7.45 7.56 11.76
N THR A 155 8.34 7.05 10.91
CA THR A 155 9.37 7.90 10.26
C THR A 155 8.91 8.42 8.90
N GLN A 156 7.99 7.76 8.22
CA GLN A 156 7.42 8.19 6.93
C GLN A 156 6.07 7.56 6.67
N VAL A 157 5.22 8.30 5.97
CA VAL A 157 3.93 7.82 5.45
C VAL A 157 3.90 8.06 3.94
N LEU A 158 3.71 7.00 3.17
CA LEU A 158 3.56 7.07 1.72
C LEU A 158 2.10 6.78 1.35
N ASN A 159 1.44 7.76 0.76
CA ASN A 159 0.06 7.63 0.32
C ASN A 159 0.00 7.34 -1.18
N LEU A 160 -0.39 6.12 -1.53
CA LEU A 160 -0.60 5.72 -2.92
C LEU A 160 -1.99 6.16 -3.38
N THR A 161 -2.06 6.91 -4.46
CA THR A 161 -3.31 7.47 -4.96
C THR A 161 -3.63 6.97 -6.37
N LEU A 162 -4.93 6.78 -6.65
CA LEU A 162 -5.44 6.34 -7.95
C LEU A 162 -6.90 6.77 -8.06
N ARG A 163 -7.39 6.99 -9.27
CA ARG A 163 -8.78 7.36 -9.53
C ARG A 163 -9.75 6.27 -9.09
N GLU A 164 -10.91 6.69 -8.59
CA GLU A 164 -11.91 5.79 -8.00
C GLU A 164 -12.51 4.81 -9.00
N ASP A 165 -12.77 5.25 -10.23
CA ASP A 165 -13.27 4.39 -11.29
C ASP A 165 -12.34 3.20 -11.56
N ILE A 166 -11.03 3.45 -11.57
CA ILE A 166 -10.00 2.42 -11.76
C ILE A 166 -9.88 1.52 -10.52
N LEU A 167 -10.06 2.08 -9.31
CA LEU A 167 -9.99 1.31 -8.06
C LEU A 167 -11.03 0.20 -8.02
N VAL A 168 -12.28 0.48 -8.45
CA VAL A 168 -13.35 -0.53 -8.48
C VAL A 168 -12.98 -1.65 -9.43
N GLU A 169 -12.59 -1.32 -10.66
CA GLU A 169 -12.22 -2.32 -11.67
C GLU A 169 -11.02 -3.18 -11.21
N LYS A 170 -9.99 -2.55 -10.63
CA LYS A 170 -8.83 -3.26 -10.07
C LYS A 170 -9.20 -4.21 -8.92
N CYS A 171 -10.10 -3.80 -8.03
CA CYS A 171 -10.56 -4.67 -6.95
C CYS A 171 -11.31 -5.87 -7.49
N CYS A 172 -12.28 -5.66 -8.37
CA CYS A 172 -13.09 -6.73 -8.97
C CYS A 172 -12.25 -7.69 -9.83
N GLY A 173 -11.19 -7.17 -10.48
CA GLY A 173 -10.25 -7.94 -11.28
C GLY A 173 -9.20 -8.69 -10.47
N ARG A 174 -9.09 -8.46 -9.15
CA ARG A 174 -8.08 -9.11 -8.31
C ARG A 174 -8.32 -10.61 -8.19
N ARG A 175 -7.21 -11.36 -8.24
CA ARG A 175 -7.20 -12.81 -8.00
C ARG A 175 -6.05 -13.14 -7.06
N GLU A 176 -6.21 -14.21 -6.31
CA GLU A 176 -5.20 -14.72 -5.39
C GLU A 176 -5.02 -16.21 -5.61
N CYS A 177 -3.77 -16.67 -5.69
CA CYS A 177 -3.49 -18.09 -5.81
C CYS A 177 -3.70 -18.76 -4.44
N GLY A 178 -4.62 -19.73 -4.36
CA GLY A 178 -4.94 -20.43 -3.12
C GLY A 178 -3.78 -21.25 -2.54
N GLU A 179 -2.77 -21.55 -3.35
CA GLU A 179 -1.60 -22.33 -2.95
C GLU A 179 -0.42 -21.45 -2.50
N CYS A 180 0.02 -20.49 -3.33
CA CYS A 180 1.19 -19.67 -3.02
C CYS A 180 0.83 -18.30 -2.39
N GLY A 181 -0.46 -17.93 -2.29
CA GLY A 181 -0.93 -16.68 -1.71
C GLY A 181 -0.58 -15.41 -2.51
N LYS A 182 0.04 -15.53 -3.68
CA LYS A 182 0.37 -14.36 -4.51
C LYS A 182 -0.87 -13.76 -5.15
N ALA A 183 -0.93 -12.44 -5.18
CA ALA A 183 -2.02 -11.69 -5.80
C ALA A 183 -1.68 -11.34 -7.25
N PHE A 184 -2.68 -11.49 -8.12
CA PHE A 184 -2.68 -11.16 -9.54
C PHE A 184 -3.88 -10.28 -9.88
N ASN A 185 -4.00 -9.84 -11.14
CA ASN A 185 -5.14 -9.03 -11.58
C ASN A 185 -5.46 -9.34 -13.04
N ILE A 186 -6.72 -9.65 -13.32
CA ILE A 186 -7.20 -9.95 -14.67
C ILE A 186 -7.77 -8.72 -15.40
N ALA A 187 -7.91 -7.58 -14.71
CA ALA A 187 -8.41 -6.36 -15.33
C ALA A 187 -7.38 -5.82 -16.33
N ASP A 188 -7.87 -5.48 -17.51
CA ASP A 188 -7.13 -4.79 -18.57
C ASP A 188 -7.63 -3.35 -18.65
N ILE A 189 -6.98 -2.46 -17.93
CA ILE A 189 -7.45 -1.10 -17.72
C ILE A 189 -6.80 -0.18 -18.73
N ARG A 190 -7.64 0.49 -19.52
CA ARG A 190 -7.26 1.61 -20.37
C ARG A 190 -8.26 2.74 -20.12
N SER A 191 -7.83 3.79 -19.44
CA SER A 191 -8.70 4.91 -19.09
C SER A 191 -8.14 6.21 -19.65
N GLU A 192 -8.87 6.74 -20.65
CA GLU A 192 -8.61 8.01 -21.31
C GLU A 192 -9.76 8.96 -20.96
N LYS A 193 -9.49 9.99 -20.19
CA LYS A 193 -10.46 11.05 -19.88
C LYS A 193 -9.92 12.39 -20.31
N ALA A 194 -10.76 13.19 -20.93
CA ALA A 194 -10.38 14.53 -21.41
C ALA A 194 -9.82 15.39 -20.27
N GLY A 195 -8.60 15.90 -20.47
CA GLY A 195 -7.90 16.73 -19.48
C GLY A 195 -7.19 15.97 -18.34
N GLU A 196 -7.23 14.64 -18.35
CA GLU A 196 -6.50 13.76 -17.41
C GLU A 196 -5.44 12.97 -18.16
N GLU A 197 -4.44 12.49 -17.42
CA GLU A 197 -3.43 11.59 -18.00
C GLU A 197 -4.04 10.22 -18.28
N THR A 198 -3.68 9.63 -19.43
CA THR A 198 -4.07 8.28 -19.80
C THR A 198 -3.44 7.27 -18.83
N ILE A 199 -4.25 6.40 -18.27
CA ILE A 199 -3.79 5.33 -17.40
C ILE A 199 -3.96 3.99 -18.10
N ILE A 200 -2.85 3.26 -18.27
CA ILE A 200 -2.82 1.93 -18.87
C ILE A 200 -2.24 0.96 -17.85
N MET A 201 -3.04 -0.05 -17.50
CA MET A 201 -2.63 -1.12 -16.57
C MET A 201 -3.03 -2.46 -17.17
N PRO A 202 -2.12 -3.12 -17.88
CA PRO A 202 -2.40 -4.43 -18.42
C PRO A 202 -2.60 -5.48 -17.33
N PRO A 203 -3.24 -6.61 -17.61
CA PRO A 203 -3.41 -7.69 -16.66
C PRO A 203 -2.07 -8.16 -16.09
N LEU A 204 -2.06 -8.41 -14.78
CA LEU A 204 -0.99 -9.11 -14.10
C LEU A 204 -1.34 -10.60 -14.08
N ASN A 205 -0.99 -11.28 -15.16
CA ASN A 205 -1.33 -12.68 -15.33
C ASN A 205 -0.54 -13.60 -14.38
N PRO A 206 -1.18 -14.66 -13.85
CA PRO A 206 -0.51 -15.66 -13.06
C PRO A 206 0.41 -16.53 -13.95
N PRO A 207 1.49 -17.09 -13.39
CA PRO A 207 2.25 -18.12 -14.08
C PRO A 207 1.41 -19.42 -14.21
N ALA A 208 1.79 -20.30 -15.14
CA ALA A 208 1.02 -21.49 -15.49
C ALA A 208 0.64 -22.36 -14.29
N GLU A 209 1.55 -22.53 -13.33
CA GLU A 209 1.33 -23.33 -12.11
C GLU A 209 0.26 -22.75 -11.15
N CYS A 210 -0.09 -21.48 -11.33
CA CYS A 210 -1.12 -20.81 -10.51
C CYS A 210 -2.48 -20.72 -11.21
N PHE A 211 -2.56 -20.99 -12.53
CA PHE A 211 -3.72 -20.61 -13.35
C PHE A 211 -5.02 -21.22 -12.84
N ASP A 212 -5.03 -22.51 -12.55
CA ASP A 212 -6.23 -23.23 -12.08
C ASP A 212 -6.50 -23.08 -10.57
N LYS A 213 -5.63 -22.34 -9.85
CA LYS A 213 -5.69 -22.17 -8.40
C LYS A 213 -6.11 -20.75 -8.00
N MET A 214 -6.54 -19.95 -8.98
CA MET A 214 -6.91 -18.56 -8.76
C MET A 214 -8.30 -18.43 -8.16
N THR A 215 -8.41 -17.69 -7.08
CA THR A 215 -9.67 -17.38 -6.43
C THR A 215 -9.87 -15.88 -6.30
N GLN A 216 -11.12 -15.44 -6.33
CA GLN A 216 -11.50 -14.08 -6.00
C GLN A 216 -11.75 -13.99 -4.49
N ARG A 217 -11.32 -12.91 -3.86
CA ARG A 217 -11.66 -12.67 -2.46
C ARG A 217 -13.16 -12.40 -2.30
N PRO A 218 -13.78 -12.84 -1.22
CA PRO A 218 -15.22 -12.60 -0.98
C PRO A 218 -15.57 -11.09 -0.93
N ASP A 219 -14.62 -10.24 -0.57
CA ASP A 219 -14.77 -8.79 -0.44
C ASP A 219 -14.38 -8.01 -1.73
N ASP A 220 -14.17 -8.69 -2.85
CA ASP A 220 -13.84 -8.08 -4.15
C ASP A 220 -15.03 -8.01 -5.11
N THR A 221 -16.26 -7.99 -4.59
CA THR A 221 -17.47 -7.65 -5.37
C THR A 221 -17.63 -6.14 -5.48
N GLU A 222 -18.25 -5.65 -6.55
CA GLU A 222 -18.40 -4.21 -6.77
C GLU A 222 -19.11 -3.51 -5.62
N GLU A 223 -20.16 -4.12 -5.08
CA GLU A 223 -20.93 -3.59 -3.95
C GLU A 223 -20.05 -3.40 -2.71
N VAL A 224 -19.31 -4.45 -2.31
CA VAL A 224 -18.42 -4.41 -1.13
C VAL A 224 -17.25 -3.46 -1.36
N VAL A 225 -16.71 -3.41 -2.58
CA VAL A 225 -15.63 -2.47 -2.94
C VAL A 225 -16.11 -1.02 -2.80
N ARG A 226 -17.30 -0.69 -3.28
CA ARG A 226 -17.86 0.66 -3.13
C ARG A 226 -18.09 1.01 -1.66
N ALA A 227 -18.64 0.11 -0.87
CA ALA A 227 -18.79 0.30 0.58
C ALA A 227 -17.42 0.54 1.26
N ARG A 228 -16.39 -0.20 0.89
CA ARG A 228 -15.00 -0.01 1.40
C ARG A 228 -14.42 1.34 0.97
N LEU A 229 -14.70 1.82 -0.22
CA LEU A 229 -14.28 3.15 -0.67
C LEU A 229 -14.97 4.27 0.11
N ASP A 230 -16.25 4.10 0.46
CA ASP A 230 -16.98 5.05 1.29
C ASP A 230 -16.44 5.07 2.73
N VAL A 231 -16.13 3.91 3.30
CA VAL A 231 -15.45 3.81 4.61
C VAL A 231 -14.07 4.48 4.55
N TYR A 232 -13.30 4.23 3.49
CA TYR A 232 -11.99 4.87 3.28
C TYR A 232 -12.10 6.41 3.26
N LYS A 233 -13.06 6.95 2.50
CA LYS A 233 -13.28 8.40 2.40
C LYS A 233 -13.62 9.03 3.77
N LYS A 234 -14.43 8.34 4.56
CA LYS A 234 -14.89 8.86 5.87
C LYS A 234 -13.85 8.73 6.96
N SER A 235 -13.09 7.64 6.96
CA SER A 235 -12.22 7.26 8.09
C SER A 235 -10.73 7.42 7.80
N THR A 236 -10.27 7.11 6.57
CA THR A 236 -8.84 7.05 6.27
C THR A 236 -8.31 8.34 5.63
N ILE A 237 -9.13 9.08 4.87
CA ILE A 237 -8.70 10.41 4.39
C ILE A 237 -8.31 11.34 5.55
N PRO A 238 -9.04 11.41 6.68
CA PRO A 238 -8.58 12.16 7.85
C PRO A 238 -7.21 11.72 8.40
N VAL A 239 -6.83 10.46 8.24
CA VAL A 239 -5.47 9.97 8.61
C VAL A 239 -4.40 10.56 7.70
N GLU A 240 -4.70 10.72 6.41
CA GLU A 240 -3.78 11.38 5.48
C GLU A 240 -3.53 12.83 5.92
N ASP A 241 -4.60 13.57 6.27
CA ASP A 241 -4.48 14.95 6.76
C ASP A 241 -3.69 15.01 8.07
N TYR A 242 -3.96 14.10 9.02
CA TYR A 242 -3.22 13.99 10.28
C TYR A 242 -1.70 13.84 10.08
N TYR A 243 -1.26 12.96 9.17
CA TYR A 243 0.17 12.80 8.88
C TYR A 243 0.75 13.90 8.00
N ARG A 244 -0.08 14.54 7.17
CA ARG A 244 0.34 15.69 6.35
C ARG A 244 0.65 16.90 7.23
N GLU A 245 -0.16 17.17 8.28
CA GLU A 245 0.09 18.22 9.26
C GLU A 245 1.40 18.01 10.04
N GLN A 246 1.81 16.77 10.24
CA GLN A 246 3.09 16.42 10.86
C GLN A 246 4.29 16.45 9.90
N GLY A 247 4.09 16.74 8.63
CA GLY A 247 5.14 16.71 7.62
C GLY A 247 5.67 15.30 7.29
N LEU A 248 4.94 14.26 7.70
CA LEU A 248 5.33 12.86 7.50
C LEU A 248 4.80 12.25 6.21
N LEU A 249 3.75 12.83 5.61
CA LEU A 249 3.06 12.25 4.46
C LEU A 249 3.65 12.71 3.13
N SER A 250 3.87 11.77 2.23
CA SER A 250 4.20 12.00 0.83
C SER A 250 3.18 11.29 -0.06
N ASP A 251 2.56 12.02 -1.00
CA ASP A 251 1.62 11.44 -1.97
C ASP A 251 2.37 10.91 -3.18
N PHE A 252 1.99 9.71 -3.64
CA PHE A 252 2.51 9.08 -4.85
C PHE A 252 1.36 8.60 -5.75
N PRO A 253 1.12 9.27 -6.90
CA PRO A 253 0.10 8.85 -7.84
C PRO A 253 0.55 7.62 -8.65
N ILE A 254 -0.35 6.64 -8.75
CA ILE A 254 -0.15 5.48 -9.63
C ILE A 254 -0.65 5.86 -11.02
N MET A 255 0.26 5.91 -11.98
CA MET A 255 -0.01 6.38 -13.35
C MET A 255 0.01 5.27 -14.39
N GLY A 256 0.32 4.03 -14.01
CA GLY A 256 0.46 2.91 -14.93
C GLY A 256 0.54 1.56 -14.24
N GLY A 257 0.93 0.55 -14.98
CA GLY A 257 1.17 -0.80 -14.48
C GLY A 257 2.36 -0.88 -13.52
N ILE A 258 2.64 -2.10 -13.06
CA ILE A 258 3.75 -2.34 -12.13
C ILE A 258 5.12 -2.00 -12.74
N PRO A 259 5.40 -2.35 -14.02
CA PRO A 259 6.68 -2.03 -14.65
C PRO A 259 6.95 -0.53 -14.70
N GLU A 260 5.96 0.27 -15.06
CA GLU A 260 6.05 1.72 -15.21
C GLU A 260 6.13 2.42 -13.85
N THR A 261 5.37 1.91 -12.88
CA THR A 261 5.27 2.53 -11.54
C THR A 261 6.48 2.23 -10.66
N THR A 262 7.03 0.99 -10.73
CA THR A 262 8.10 0.55 -9.81
C THR A 262 9.32 1.46 -9.83
N PRO A 263 9.90 1.83 -11.00
CA PRO A 263 11.08 2.68 -11.03
C PRO A 263 10.83 4.09 -10.48
N LEU A 264 9.65 4.65 -10.76
CA LEU A 264 9.26 5.96 -10.24
C LEU A 264 9.10 5.94 -8.72
N LEU A 265 8.54 4.85 -8.19
CA LEU A 265 8.37 4.64 -6.75
C LEU A 265 9.72 4.46 -6.05
N LEU A 266 10.64 3.68 -6.63
CA LEU A 266 12.01 3.53 -6.10
C LEU A 266 12.70 4.90 -6.00
N LYS A 267 12.68 5.69 -7.08
CA LYS A 267 13.27 7.02 -7.09
C LYS A 267 12.62 7.94 -6.06
N HIS A 268 11.29 7.91 -5.95
CA HIS A 268 10.57 8.72 -4.98
C HIS A 268 10.96 8.39 -3.53
N ILE A 269 11.11 7.10 -3.20
CA ILE A 269 11.55 6.64 -1.88
C ILE A 269 13.00 7.07 -1.61
N ILE A 270 13.91 6.93 -2.58
CA ILE A 270 15.30 7.39 -2.47
C ILE A 270 15.35 8.89 -2.19
N ASP A 271 14.58 9.69 -2.95
CA ASP A 271 14.51 11.14 -2.76
C ASP A 271 14.04 11.52 -1.34
N ILE A 272 13.04 10.80 -0.79
CA ILE A 272 12.59 11.00 0.59
C ILE A 272 13.69 10.69 1.59
N LEU A 273 14.37 9.56 1.43
CA LEU A 273 15.42 9.12 2.37
C LEU A 273 16.62 10.08 2.37
N LYS A 274 16.98 10.63 1.22
CA LYS A 274 18.10 11.59 1.09
C LYS A 274 17.80 12.99 1.64
N THR A 275 16.53 13.34 1.80
CA THR A 275 16.11 14.65 2.34
C THR A 275 15.92 14.65 3.85
N ARG A 276 16.11 13.54 4.51
CA ARG A 276 15.95 13.32 5.97
C ARG A 276 17.27 12.94 6.65
#